data_4973076d2080e40718416704be37b133
#
_entry.id   4973076d2080e40718416704be37b133
#
_cell.length_a   1.000
_cell.length_b   1.000
_cell.length_c   1.000
_cell.angle_alpha   90.00
_cell.angle_beta   90.00
_cell.angle_gamma   90.00
#
_symmetry.space_group_name_H-M   'P 1'
#
loop_
_entity.id
_entity.type
_entity.pdbx_description
1 polymer ?
#
loop_
_entity_poly.entity_id
_entity_poly.type
_entity_poly.pdbx_seq_one_letter_code
_entity_poly.pdbx_strand_id
1 'polypeptide(L)'
;MKLYVGNLSFDTSSEQLQTLFAEAGTVESASVIEDRETGRSRGFGFIEMATKEEGAVAIDKFNGHDLSGRALKVNAAKPRENRYSGG
;
A
#
# COMPACT_ATOMS: atom_id res chain seq x y z
N MET A 1 7.63 -5.71 5.56
CA MET A 1 6.85 -6.31 4.48
C MET A 1 6.26 -5.22 3.60
N LYS A 2 6.43 -5.32 2.31
CA LYS A 2 5.93 -4.32 1.39
C LYS A 2 4.56 -4.73 0.87
N LEU A 3 3.63 -3.78 0.83
CA LEU A 3 2.26 -4.02 0.39
C LEU A 3 1.93 -3.15 -0.81
N TYR A 4 1.17 -3.71 -1.72
CA TYR A 4 0.57 -2.96 -2.82
C TYR A 4 -0.82 -2.52 -2.38
N VAL A 5 -1.14 -1.25 -2.60
CA VAL A 5 -2.45 -0.71 -2.29
C VAL A 5 -3.00 -0.06 -3.55
N GLY A 6 -4.09 -0.59 -4.07
CA GLY A 6 -4.67 -0.10 -5.31
C GLY A 6 -6.08 0.41 -5.13
N ASN A 7 -6.63 0.90 -6.22
CA ASN A 7 -7.97 1.47 -6.28
C ASN A 7 -8.12 2.69 -5.38
N LEU A 8 -7.05 3.49 -5.30
CA LEU A 8 -7.06 4.70 -4.49
C LEU A 8 -7.78 5.82 -5.22
N SER A 9 -8.42 6.69 -4.43
CA SER A 9 -8.89 7.95 -4.97
C SER A 9 -7.69 8.78 -5.42
N PHE A 10 -7.85 9.58 -6.46
CA PHE A 10 -6.77 10.44 -6.92
C PHE A 10 -6.39 11.49 -5.89
N ASP A 11 -7.25 11.75 -4.92
CA ASP A 11 -6.96 12.70 -3.86
C ASP A 11 -6.27 12.08 -2.66
N THR A 12 -6.10 10.77 -2.64
CA THR A 12 -5.48 10.09 -1.50
C THR A 12 -3.98 10.37 -1.50
N SER A 13 -3.47 10.84 -0.37
CA SER A 13 -2.05 11.15 -0.23
C SER A 13 -1.34 10.02 0.49
N SER A 14 0.00 10.04 0.41
CA SER A 14 0.80 9.06 1.14
C SER A 14 0.63 9.22 2.64
N GLU A 15 0.40 10.44 3.13
CA GLU A 15 0.13 10.66 4.54
C GLU A 15 -1.15 9.97 4.98
N GLN A 16 -2.18 10.04 4.15
CA GLN A 16 -3.44 9.39 4.48
C GLN A 16 -3.27 7.88 4.56
N LEU A 17 -2.50 7.31 3.64
CA LEU A 17 -2.23 5.88 3.68
C LEU A 17 -1.44 5.51 4.92
N GLN A 18 -0.44 6.31 5.26
CA GLN A 18 0.38 6.04 6.43
C GLN A 18 -0.48 6.05 7.69
N THR A 19 -1.35 7.05 7.83
CA THR A 19 -2.21 7.16 8.99
C THR A 19 -3.17 5.98 9.07
N LEU A 20 -3.74 5.59 7.94
CA LEU A 20 -4.66 4.47 7.92
C LEU A 20 -3.97 3.17 8.31
N PHE A 21 -2.85 2.88 7.67
CA PHE A 21 -2.17 1.61 7.90
C PHE A 21 -1.47 1.55 9.26
N ALA A 22 -1.24 2.71 9.88
CA ALA A 22 -0.69 2.74 11.23
C ALA A 22 -1.63 2.07 12.24
N GLU A 23 -2.89 1.91 11.88
CA GLU A 23 -3.83 1.21 12.76
C GLU A 23 -3.57 -0.29 12.79
N ALA A 24 -2.91 -0.83 11.78
CA ALA A 24 -2.61 -2.25 11.73
C ALA A 24 -1.23 -2.59 12.27
N GLY A 25 -0.38 -1.58 12.44
CA GLY A 25 0.98 -1.81 12.93
C GLY A 25 1.88 -0.64 12.58
N THR A 26 3.17 -0.87 12.66
CA THR A 26 4.15 0.18 12.39
C THR A 26 4.38 0.31 10.89
N VAL A 27 4.16 1.51 10.37
CA VAL A 27 4.41 1.81 8.96
C VAL A 27 5.79 2.43 8.83
N GLU A 28 6.67 1.80 8.09
CA GLU A 28 8.02 2.31 7.87
C GLU A 28 8.05 3.31 6.74
N SER A 29 7.23 3.12 5.73
CA SER A 29 7.13 4.10 4.66
C SER A 29 5.80 3.93 3.93
N ALA A 30 5.37 4.99 3.28
CA ALA A 30 4.15 4.99 2.49
C ALA A 30 4.39 5.89 1.29
N SER A 31 3.99 5.41 0.12
CA SER A 31 4.16 6.17 -1.12
C SER A 31 2.95 5.98 -2.02
N VAL A 32 2.41 7.07 -2.53
CA VAL A 32 1.42 7.02 -3.58
C VAL A 32 2.16 7.34 -4.88
N ILE A 33 1.97 6.48 -5.88
CA ILE A 33 2.66 6.65 -7.15
C ILE A 33 1.94 7.72 -7.96
N GLU A 34 2.70 8.65 -8.50
CA GLU A 34 2.16 9.75 -9.27
C GLU A 34 2.67 9.72 -10.69
N ASP A 35 1.84 10.23 -11.60
CA ASP A 35 2.22 10.37 -12.98
C ASP A 35 3.14 11.58 -13.09
N ARG A 36 4.31 11.39 -13.67
CA ARG A 36 5.29 12.45 -13.78
C ARG A 36 4.82 13.60 -14.65
N GLU A 37 4.04 13.31 -15.67
CA GLU A 37 3.63 14.32 -16.61
C GLU A 37 2.52 15.19 -16.08
N THR A 38 1.59 14.61 -15.35
CA THR A 38 0.43 15.35 -14.88
C THR A 38 0.49 15.67 -13.40
N GLY A 39 1.35 15.00 -12.64
CA GLY A 39 1.42 15.19 -11.20
C GLY A 39 0.29 14.55 -10.44
N ARG A 40 -0.54 13.76 -11.11
CA ARG A 40 -1.69 13.15 -10.47
C ARG A 40 -1.37 11.75 -10.01
N SER A 41 -2.06 11.34 -8.93
CA SER A 41 -1.95 9.98 -8.45
C SER A 41 -2.39 8.99 -9.52
N ARG A 42 -1.68 7.89 -9.63
CA ARG A 42 -2.07 6.83 -10.55
C ARG A 42 -3.09 5.88 -9.95
N GLY A 43 -3.56 6.16 -8.75
CA GLY A 43 -4.57 5.35 -8.11
C GLY A 43 -4.02 4.15 -7.37
N PHE A 44 -2.72 4.09 -7.16
CA PHE A 44 -2.13 3.01 -6.36
C PHE A 44 -0.85 3.51 -5.69
N GLY A 45 -0.43 2.74 -4.69
CA GLY A 45 0.77 3.07 -3.95
C GLY A 45 1.32 1.85 -3.25
N PHE A 46 2.34 2.09 -2.43
CA PHE A 46 3.00 1.02 -1.67
C PHE A 46 3.16 1.44 -0.23
N ILE A 47 3.04 0.45 0.65
CA ILE A 47 3.23 0.63 2.08
C ILE A 47 4.29 -0.36 2.53
N GLU A 48 5.24 0.10 3.34
CA GLU A 48 6.22 -0.79 3.95
C GLU A 48 5.88 -0.94 5.43
N MET A 49 5.50 -2.15 5.83
CA MET A 49 5.22 -2.43 7.24
C MET A 49 6.46 -3.02 7.89
N ALA A 50 6.60 -2.83 9.20
CA ALA A 50 7.81 -3.22 9.90
C ALA A 50 8.01 -4.74 9.95
N THR A 51 6.93 -5.51 10.06
CA THR A 51 7.02 -6.96 10.15
C THR A 51 6.03 -7.63 9.22
N LYS A 52 6.25 -8.92 8.97
CA LYS A 52 5.35 -9.70 8.13
C LYS A 52 3.98 -9.86 8.80
N GLU A 53 3.97 -10.00 10.11
CA GLU A 53 2.71 -10.14 10.84
C GLU A 53 1.87 -8.89 10.71
N GLU A 54 2.50 -7.74 10.84
CA GLU A 54 1.77 -6.49 10.69
C GLU A 54 1.28 -6.30 9.26
N GLY A 55 2.10 -6.71 8.30
CA GLY A 55 1.68 -6.66 6.91
C GLY A 55 0.47 -7.56 6.64
N ALA A 56 0.47 -8.76 7.20
CA ALA A 56 -0.66 -9.67 7.03
C ALA A 56 -1.92 -9.10 7.66
N VAL A 57 -1.80 -8.49 8.84
CA VAL A 57 -2.95 -7.86 9.50
C VAL A 57 -3.47 -6.71 8.64
N ALA A 58 -2.57 -5.93 8.06
CA ALA A 58 -2.97 -4.80 7.22
C ALA A 58 -3.73 -5.28 5.99
N ILE A 59 -3.26 -6.34 5.35
CA ILE A 59 -3.96 -6.89 4.20
C ILE A 59 -5.36 -7.34 4.60
N ASP A 60 -5.45 -8.10 5.68
CA ASP A 60 -6.73 -8.63 6.12
C ASP A 60 -7.69 -7.52 6.51
N LYS A 61 -7.16 -6.48 7.16
CA LYS A 61 -7.99 -5.41 7.69
C LYS A 61 -8.43 -4.43 6.60
N PHE A 62 -7.56 -4.15 5.65
CA PHE A 62 -7.81 -3.07 4.71
C PHE A 62 -8.16 -3.52 3.29
N ASN A 63 -7.98 -4.79 2.95
CA ASN A 63 -8.41 -5.24 1.63
C ASN A 63 -9.92 -5.19 1.58
N GLY A 64 -10.44 -4.39 0.66
CA GLY A 64 -11.88 -4.15 0.58
C GLY A 64 -12.38 -3.05 1.47
N HIS A 65 -11.49 -2.41 2.23
CA HIS A 65 -11.87 -1.31 3.11
C HIS A 65 -12.23 -0.09 2.27
N ASP A 66 -13.32 0.57 2.65
CA ASP A 66 -13.79 1.73 1.93
C ASP A 66 -13.00 2.97 2.37
N LEU A 67 -12.28 3.58 1.46
CA LEU A 67 -11.56 4.82 1.71
C LEU A 67 -11.97 5.82 0.64
N SER A 68 -12.56 6.92 1.04
CA SER A 68 -13.00 7.98 0.12
C SER A 68 -13.96 7.43 -0.94
N GLY A 69 -14.82 6.50 -0.55
CA GLY A 69 -15.81 5.94 -1.45
C GLY A 69 -15.30 4.84 -2.36
N ARG A 70 -14.07 4.37 -2.14
CA ARG A 70 -13.50 3.31 -2.96
C ARG A 70 -13.01 2.17 -2.10
N ALA A 71 -13.30 0.94 -2.52
CA ALA A 71 -12.81 -0.24 -1.81
C ALA A 71 -11.37 -0.49 -2.18
N LEU A 72 -10.48 -0.44 -1.20
CA LEU A 72 -9.05 -0.62 -1.44
C LEU A 72 -8.72 -2.05 -1.84
N LYS A 73 -7.68 -2.19 -2.64
CA LYS A 73 -7.12 -3.49 -2.97
C LYS A 73 -5.74 -3.57 -2.34
N VAL A 74 -5.57 -4.46 -1.36
CA VAL A 74 -4.32 -4.56 -0.62
C VAL A 74 -3.77 -5.97 -0.77
N ASN A 75 -2.55 -6.06 -1.25
CA ASN A 75 -1.87 -7.34 -1.45
C ASN A 75 -0.41 -7.20 -1.08
N ALA A 76 0.21 -8.35 -0.81
CA ALA A 76 1.65 -8.34 -0.60
C ALA A 76 2.34 -8.01 -1.91
N ALA A 77 3.25 -7.04 -1.88
CA ALA A 77 4.05 -6.70 -3.04
C ALA A 77 5.32 -7.52 -2.99
N LYS A 78 5.53 -8.34 -3.99
CA LYS A 78 6.68 -9.24 -4.00
C LYS A 78 7.92 -8.52 -4.52
N PRO A 79 9.07 -8.81 -3.91
CA PRO A 79 10.31 -8.26 -4.45
C PRO A 79 10.57 -8.83 -5.83
N ARG A 80 11.16 -8.00 -6.66
CA ARG A 80 11.40 -8.43 -7.99
C ARG A 80 12.45 -9.49 -8.11
N GLU A 81 13.40 -9.43 -7.28
CA GLU A 81 14.50 -10.26 -7.35
C GLU A 81 14.25 -11.65 -7.02
N ASN A 82 13.24 -11.98 -6.77
CA ASN A 82 13.10 -13.20 -6.35
C ASN A 82 13.04 -14.25 -7.25
N ARG A 83 13.62 -14.30 -7.94
CA ARG A 83 13.74 -14.93 -8.70
C ARG A 83 14.48 -15.87 -8.74
N TYR A 84 14.86 -15.87 -8.74
CA TYR A 84 15.71 -16.68 -8.88
C TYR A 84 16.27 -17.20 -7.93
N SER A 85 16.13 -16.99 -7.51
CA SER A 85 16.70 -17.26 -6.73
C SER A 85 16.55 -18.20 -6.17
N GLY A 86 16.51 -18.45 -6.29
CA GLY A 86 16.47 -19.05 -6.00
C GLY A 86 16.32 -19.61 -5.95
N GLY A 87 16.36 -19.46 -6.17
CA GLY A 87 16.38 -19.72 -6.23
C GLY A 87 16.21 -19.74 -6.28
#